data_1c56ae9d0f6114a9a09f63bd7cae4bf2
#
_entry.id   1c56ae9d0f6114a9a09f63bd7cae4bf2
#
_cell.length_a   1.000
_cell.length_b   1.000
_cell.length_c   1.000
_cell.angle_alpha   90.00
_cell.angle_beta   90.00
_cell.angle_gamma   90.00
#
_symmetry.space_group_name_H-M   'P 1'
#
loop_
_entity.id
_entity.type
_entity.pdbx_description
1 polymer ?
#
loop_
_entity_poly.entity_id
_entity_poly.type
_entity_poly.pdbx_seq_one_letter_code
_entity_poly.pdbx_strand_id
1 'polypeptide(L)'
;MTYSDLQFYEGEISDIVNDVLNAVRDKSFADYVLLLAQGGYQVESEGTFLSPYVIASDLEIYQDRTRERFLVNYLNSYASLLKEVVFMTNDYKEYDLNIQIMIYAQIWESHHFLKVLKRIGGILTGEPYEWRISFEYINEKGKTKPVVKANMIQDQIIASLKKGHSKFGNLGDGLYDGLLRNAFAHASYYISIEENAIFTLDSERYAVKRTTNLLDWERTFVYSVLLSYHLPRLIHERCNSFLIDYPEIEFVDIDWPSYREPGKILKAQIYPQKTEWGVVFHFAHGKRTV
;
A
#
# COMPACT_ATOMS: atom_id res chain seq x y z
N MET A 1 -5.00 -1.68 24.59
CA MET A 1 -4.44 -2.90 23.92
C MET A 1 -3.38 -3.52 24.81
N THR A 2 -3.26 -4.85 24.83
CA THR A 2 -2.19 -5.58 25.49
C THR A 2 -1.13 -6.03 24.48
N TYR A 3 0.05 -6.46 24.98
CA TYR A 3 1.08 -7.06 24.10
C TYR A 3 0.57 -8.33 23.38
N SER A 4 -0.25 -9.12 24.04
CA SER A 4 -0.87 -10.32 23.47
C SER A 4 -1.84 -9.98 22.33
N ASP A 5 -2.59 -8.87 22.46
CA ASP A 5 -3.47 -8.39 21.39
C ASP A 5 -2.66 -7.96 20.17
N LEU A 6 -1.53 -7.26 20.38
CA LEU A 6 -0.64 -6.85 19.29
C LEU A 6 -0.10 -8.06 18.52
N GLN A 7 0.36 -9.10 19.23
CA GLN A 7 0.85 -10.34 18.61
C GLN A 7 -0.25 -11.06 17.82
N PHE A 8 -1.47 -11.08 18.38
CA PHE A 8 -2.63 -11.67 17.70
C PHE A 8 -2.94 -10.92 16.39
N TYR A 9 -2.98 -9.59 16.43
CA TYR A 9 -3.24 -8.76 15.25
C TYR A 9 -2.13 -8.87 14.20
N GLU A 10 -0.88 -8.97 14.62
CA GLU A 10 0.26 -9.19 13.74
C GLU A 10 0.11 -10.52 12.96
N GLY A 11 -0.23 -11.61 13.65
CA GLY A 11 -0.51 -12.90 13.01
C GLY A 11 -1.70 -12.81 12.05
N GLU A 12 -2.81 -12.23 12.49
CA GLU A 12 -4.02 -12.10 11.66
C GLU A 12 -3.75 -11.31 10.36
N ILE A 13 -3.06 -10.17 10.44
CA ILE A 13 -2.73 -9.36 9.27
C ILE A 13 -1.76 -10.09 8.33
N SER A 14 -0.73 -10.74 8.89
CA SER A 14 0.22 -11.53 8.10
C SER A 14 -0.49 -12.64 7.32
N ASP A 15 -1.41 -13.35 7.95
CA ASP A 15 -2.19 -14.43 7.33
C ASP A 15 -3.10 -13.88 6.22
N ILE A 16 -3.81 -12.77 6.47
CA ILE A 16 -4.68 -12.15 5.46
C ILE A 16 -3.87 -11.68 4.25
N VAL A 17 -2.69 -11.08 4.46
CA VAL A 17 -1.81 -10.65 3.36
C VAL A 17 -1.27 -11.84 2.59
N ASN A 18 -0.89 -12.93 3.25
CA ASN A 18 -0.47 -14.16 2.59
C ASN A 18 -1.61 -14.77 1.74
N ASP A 19 -2.83 -14.83 2.27
CA ASP A 19 -3.99 -15.34 1.56
C ASP A 19 -4.26 -14.53 0.28
N VAL A 20 -4.22 -13.20 0.37
CA VAL A 20 -4.46 -12.35 -0.80
C VAL A 20 -3.36 -12.46 -1.85
N LEU A 21 -2.09 -12.58 -1.45
CA LEU A 21 -0.99 -12.79 -2.40
C LEU A 21 -1.06 -14.15 -3.08
N ASN A 22 -1.53 -15.20 -2.39
CA ASN A 22 -1.84 -16.48 -3.00
C ASN A 22 -2.99 -16.36 -4.01
N ALA A 23 -4.06 -15.67 -3.66
CA ALA A 23 -5.19 -15.44 -4.57
C ALA A 23 -4.77 -14.65 -5.82
N VAL A 24 -3.90 -13.66 -5.69
CA VAL A 24 -3.32 -12.93 -6.84
C VAL A 24 -2.53 -13.88 -7.75
N ARG A 25 -1.65 -14.72 -7.17
CA ARG A 25 -0.86 -15.71 -7.92
C ARG A 25 -1.77 -16.68 -8.69
N ASP A 26 -2.77 -17.21 -8.01
CA ASP A 26 -3.69 -18.20 -8.56
C ASP A 26 -4.61 -17.60 -9.63
N LYS A 27 -4.87 -16.29 -9.56
CA LYS A 27 -5.66 -15.56 -10.54
C LYS A 27 -4.89 -15.26 -11.83
N SER A 28 -3.65 -14.78 -11.71
CA SER A 28 -2.76 -14.48 -12.82
C SER A 28 -1.31 -14.56 -12.37
N PHE A 29 -0.62 -15.65 -12.75
CA PHE A 29 0.78 -15.83 -12.39
C PHE A 29 1.69 -14.76 -13.01
N ALA A 30 1.43 -14.34 -14.25
CA ALA A 30 2.21 -13.30 -14.92
C ALA A 30 2.08 -11.94 -14.20
N ASP A 31 0.87 -11.54 -13.82
CA ASP A 31 0.62 -10.30 -13.10
C ASP A 31 1.14 -10.36 -11.65
N TYR A 32 1.08 -11.55 -11.02
CA TYR A 32 1.74 -11.78 -9.73
C TYR A 32 3.25 -11.56 -9.84
N VAL A 33 3.90 -12.10 -10.87
CA VAL A 33 5.34 -11.88 -11.08
C VAL A 33 5.64 -10.40 -11.36
N LEU A 34 4.80 -9.71 -12.12
CA LEU A 34 4.92 -8.25 -12.31
C LEU A 34 4.77 -7.47 -10.99
N LEU A 35 3.90 -7.94 -10.08
CA LEU A 35 3.78 -7.35 -8.74
C LEU A 35 5.07 -7.55 -7.93
N LEU A 36 5.67 -8.74 -7.96
CA LEU A 36 6.96 -9.03 -7.32
C LEU A 36 8.11 -8.24 -7.95
N ALA A 37 8.12 -8.14 -9.27
CA ALA A 37 9.10 -7.40 -10.06
C ALA A 37 8.90 -5.88 -10.01
N GLN A 38 7.85 -5.40 -9.32
CA GLN A 38 7.52 -3.99 -9.18
C GLN A 38 7.41 -3.26 -10.53
N GLY A 39 6.64 -3.87 -11.45
CA GLY A 39 6.34 -3.24 -12.74
C GLY A 39 5.71 -1.87 -12.55
N GLY A 40 6.18 -0.88 -13.30
CA GLY A 40 5.74 0.49 -13.13
C GLY A 40 6.00 1.37 -14.34
N TYR A 41 5.69 2.66 -14.20
CA TYR A 41 5.84 3.67 -15.23
C TYR A 41 6.74 4.80 -14.73
N GLN A 42 7.82 5.07 -15.47
CA GLN A 42 8.77 6.16 -15.18
C GLN A 42 8.57 7.31 -16.14
N VAL A 43 8.12 8.44 -15.63
CA VAL A 43 7.85 9.67 -16.42
C VAL A 43 9.14 10.22 -17.05
N GLU A 44 10.29 10.09 -16.35
CA GLU A 44 11.59 10.57 -16.82
C GLU A 44 12.06 9.88 -18.11
N SER A 45 11.50 8.71 -18.42
CA SER A 45 11.76 7.99 -19.66
C SER A 45 10.89 8.46 -20.82
N GLU A 46 9.87 9.31 -20.58
CA GLU A 46 9.05 9.89 -21.65
C GLU A 46 9.92 10.77 -22.56
N GLY A 47 9.77 10.58 -23.85
CA GLY A 47 10.55 11.34 -24.85
C GLY A 47 11.95 10.81 -25.10
N THR A 48 12.40 9.77 -24.40
CA THR A 48 13.61 9.02 -24.72
C THR A 48 13.32 7.87 -25.68
N PHE A 49 14.38 7.20 -26.20
CA PHE A 49 14.22 5.98 -27.01
C PHE A 49 13.88 4.75 -26.15
N LEU A 50 13.86 4.89 -24.83
CA LEU A 50 13.57 3.82 -23.89
C LEU A 50 12.07 3.78 -23.58
N SER A 51 11.56 2.58 -23.31
CA SER A 51 10.19 2.44 -22.84
C SER A 51 10.07 2.99 -21.42
N PRO A 52 9.04 3.79 -21.10
CA PRO A 52 8.79 4.21 -19.73
C PRO A 52 8.18 3.09 -18.84
N TYR A 53 7.74 1.98 -19.44
CA TYR A 53 7.24 0.82 -18.73
C TYR A 53 8.42 -0.05 -18.31
N VAL A 54 8.71 -0.07 -17.03
CA VAL A 54 9.91 -0.66 -16.43
C VAL A 54 9.57 -1.63 -15.31
N ILE A 55 10.49 -2.53 -15.00
CA ILE A 55 10.45 -3.37 -13.81
C ILE A 55 11.54 -2.92 -12.85
N ALA A 56 11.40 -3.25 -11.57
CA ALA A 56 12.28 -2.78 -10.48
C ALA A 56 12.38 -1.24 -10.43
N SER A 57 11.23 -0.56 -10.54
CA SER A 57 11.11 0.90 -10.46
C SER A 57 11.36 1.37 -9.02
N ASP A 58 12.61 1.60 -8.67
CA ASP A 58 13.06 1.89 -7.30
C ASP A 58 12.66 3.28 -6.76
N LEU A 59 12.26 4.23 -7.61
CA LEU A 59 12.09 5.63 -7.19
C LEU A 59 11.01 5.81 -6.11
N GLU A 60 9.90 5.09 -6.19
CA GLU A 60 8.84 5.17 -5.18
C GLU A 60 9.20 4.41 -3.90
N ILE A 61 9.98 3.34 -4.02
CA ILE A 61 10.46 2.53 -2.89
C ILE A 61 11.39 3.33 -1.99
N TYR A 62 12.25 4.21 -2.54
CA TYR A 62 13.13 5.03 -1.72
C TYR A 62 12.37 5.94 -0.76
N GLN A 63 11.27 6.51 -1.18
CA GLN A 63 10.41 7.34 -0.32
C GLN A 63 9.79 6.51 0.80
N ASP A 64 9.40 5.28 0.50
CA ASP A 64 8.77 4.39 1.48
C ASP A 64 9.77 3.68 2.40
N ARG A 65 11.03 3.42 1.98
CA ARG A 65 12.07 2.82 2.85
C ARG A 65 12.33 3.62 4.13
N THR A 66 12.37 4.93 4.05
CA THR A 66 12.55 5.78 5.25
C THR A 66 11.35 5.67 6.17
N ARG A 67 10.15 5.64 5.59
CA ARG A 67 8.89 5.45 6.32
C ARG A 67 8.80 4.07 6.93
N GLU A 68 9.13 3.03 6.18
CA GLU A 68 9.16 1.64 6.67
C GLU A 68 10.08 1.50 7.90
N ARG A 69 11.29 2.03 7.82
CA ARG A 69 12.21 2.01 8.98
C ARG A 69 11.64 2.75 10.19
N PHE A 70 10.99 3.88 9.97
CA PHE A 70 10.31 4.61 11.03
C PHE A 70 9.17 3.79 11.64
N LEU A 71 8.34 3.14 10.82
CA LEU A 71 7.25 2.27 11.27
C LEU A 71 7.76 1.08 12.08
N VAL A 72 8.82 0.42 11.63
CA VAL A 72 9.47 -0.68 12.36
C VAL A 72 9.95 -0.21 13.75
N ASN A 73 10.63 0.92 13.80
CA ASN A 73 11.11 1.48 15.07
C ASN A 73 9.94 1.87 15.99
N TYR A 74 8.88 2.44 15.42
CA TYR A 74 7.67 2.77 16.19
C TYR A 74 7.00 1.52 16.75
N LEU A 75 6.78 0.48 15.94
CA LEU A 75 6.20 -0.79 16.39
C LEU A 75 7.03 -1.46 17.49
N ASN A 76 8.36 -1.46 17.36
CA ASN A 76 9.25 -2.01 18.37
C ASN A 76 9.16 -1.23 19.69
N SER A 77 9.11 0.09 19.62
CA SER A 77 8.94 0.95 20.80
C SER A 77 7.57 0.74 21.43
N TYR A 78 6.52 0.69 20.63
CA TYR A 78 5.16 0.44 21.06
C TYR A 78 5.01 -0.95 21.73
N ALA A 79 5.57 -1.99 21.12
CA ALA A 79 5.60 -3.34 21.67
C ALA A 79 6.36 -3.39 23.01
N SER A 80 7.45 -2.64 23.16
CA SER A 80 8.20 -2.53 24.41
C SER A 80 7.39 -1.85 25.52
N LEU A 81 6.69 -0.76 25.19
CA LEU A 81 5.79 -0.07 26.13
C LEU A 81 4.63 -0.97 26.60
N LEU A 82 4.09 -1.80 25.71
CA LEU A 82 3.03 -2.75 26.08
C LEU A 82 3.52 -3.89 27.00
N LYS A 83 4.81 -4.24 26.93
CA LYS A 83 5.42 -5.24 27.84
C LYS A 83 5.67 -4.66 29.24
N GLU A 84 6.06 -3.38 29.28
CA GLU A 84 6.30 -2.67 30.51
C GLU A 84 4.99 -2.01 30.95
N VAL A 85 4.44 -2.36 32.12
CA VAL A 85 3.25 -1.67 32.66
C VAL A 85 3.67 -0.26 33.08
N VAL A 86 3.79 0.64 32.12
CA VAL A 86 4.15 2.05 32.35
C VAL A 86 2.89 2.85 32.57
N PHE A 87 2.77 3.51 33.70
CA PHE A 87 1.73 4.51 33.94
C PHE A 87 2.05 5.78 33.10
N MET A 88 1.40 5.91 31.95
CA MET A 88 1.53 7.11 31.12
C MET A 88 0.73 8.26 31.71
N THR A 89 1.34 9.44 31.76
CA THR A 89 0.60 10.69 32.04
C THR A 89 -0.35 11.03 30.91
N ASN A 90 -1.37 11.86 31.17
CA ASN A 90 -2.30 12.29 30.11
C ASN A 90 -1.60 13.05 29.00
N ASP A 91 -0.61 13.90 29.33
CA ASP A 91 0.19 14.65 28.35
C ASP A 91 0.96 13.70 27.42
N TYR A 92 1.52 12.61 27.95
CA TYR A 92 2.22 11.63 27.14
C TYR A 92 1.27 10.86 26.21
N LYS A 93 0.07 10.51 26.69
CA LYS A 93 -0.96 9.85 25.88
C LYS A 93 -1.41 10.75 24.71
N GLU A 94 -1.64 12.03 24.99
CA GLU A 94 -2.02 12.99 23.93
C GLU A 94 -0.90 13.16 22.90
N TYR A 95 0.36 13.26 23.34
CA TYR A 95 1.52 13.29 22.46
C TYR A 95 1.62 12.05 21.57
N ASP A 96 1.51 10.85 22.14
CA ASP A 96 1.55 9.59 21.40
C ASP A 96 0.39 9.49 20.38
N LEU A 97 -0.83 9.88 20.77
CA LEU A 97 -1.98 9.92 19.87
C LEU A 97 -1.76 10.87 18.67
N ASN A 98 -1.12 12.03 18.88
CA ASN A 98 -0.77 12.92 17.77
C ASN A 98 0.26 12.27 16.83
N ILE A 99 1.23 11.51 17.35
CA ILE A 99 2.17 10.74 16.50
C ILE A 99 1.42 9.67 15.70
N GLN A 100 0.53 8.92 16.34
CA GLN A 100 -0.29 7.91 15.69
C GLN A 100 -1.12 8.51 14.54
N ILE A 101 -1.74 9.66 14.77
CA ILE A 101 -2.52 10.40 13.78
C ILE A 101 -1.66 10.79 12.57
N MET A 102 -0.45 11.29 12.80
CA MET A 102 0.48 11.64 11.71
C MET A 102 0.91 10.41 10.91
N ILE A 103 1.22 9.29 11.60
CA ILE A 103 1.58 8.03 10.95
C ILE A 103 0.42 7.53 10.10
N TYR A 104 -0.79 7.48 10.64
CA TYR A 104 -2.00 7.06 9.93
C TYR A 104 -2.24 7.87 8.66
N ALA A 105 -2.18 9.20 8.77
CA ALA A 105 -2.32 10.07 7.61
C ALA A 105 -1.26 9.80 6.55
N GLN A 106 0.00 9.57 6.93
CA GLN A 106 1.08 9.25 6.00
C GLN A 106 0.90 7.89 5.30
N ILE A 107 0.40 6.87 6.00
CA ILE A 107 0.12 5.56 5.40
C ILE A 107 -0.88 5.71 4.25
N TRP A 108 -2.01 6.37 4.50
CA TRP A 108 -3.07 6.55 3.51
C TRP A 108 -2.79 7.66 2.48
N GLU A 109 -1.66 8.36 2.60
CA GLU A 109 -1.09 9.26 1.59
C GLU A 109 0.00 8.60 0.74
N SER A 110 0.52 7.43 1.14
CA SER A 110 1.60 6.76 0.42
C SER A 110 1.16 6.32 -0.97
N HIS A 111 1.77 6.91 -1.99
CA HIS A 111 1.50 6.55 -3.39
C HIS A 111 1.88 5.11 -3.69
N HIS A 112 3.03 4.65 -3.19
CA HIS A 112 3.48 3.26 -3.39
C HIS A 112 2.50 2.26 -2.78
N PHE A 113 2.15 2.44 -1.50
CA PHE A 113 1.20 1.57 -0.81
C PHE A 113 -0.15 1.50 -1.53
N LEU A 114 -0.71 2.65 -1.92
CA LEU A 114 -1.98 2.71 -2.64
C LEU A 114 -1.90 2.07 -4.04
N LYS A 115 -0.78 2.22 -4.75
CA LYS A 115 -0.57 1.57 -6.05
C LYS A 115 -0.52 0.04 -5.91
N VAL A 116 0.16 -0.47 -4.89
CA VAL A 116 0.21 -1.92 -4.62
C VAL A 116 -1.20 -2.45 -4.34
N LEU A 117 -1.96 -1.79 -3.47
CA LEU A 117 -3.35 -2.18 -3.18
C LEU A 117 -4.24 -2.14 -4.43
N LYS A 118 -4.09 -1.12 -5.26
CA LYS A 118 -4.87 -0.98 -6.51
C LYS A 118 -4.55 -2.09 -7.50
N ARG A 119 -3.27 -2.43 -7.69
CA ARG A 119 -2.83 -3.54 -8.55
C ARG A 119 -3.39 -4.88 -8.06
N ILE A 120 -3.28 -5.16 -6.77
CA ILE A 120 -3.87 -6.35 -6.15
C ILE A 120 -5.37 -6.43 -6.46
N GLY A 121 -6.12 -5.37 -6.22
CA GLY A 121 -7.56 -5.32 -6.49
C GLY A 121 -7.88 -5.55 -7.96
N GLY A 122 -7.16 -4.92 -8.88
CA GLY A 122 -7.32 -5.09 -10.33
C GLY A 122 -7.06 -6.53 -10.76
N ILE A 123 -5.94 -7.13 -10.36
CA ILE A 123 -5.61 -8.53 -10.69
C ILE A 123 -6.70 -9.49 -10.18
N LEU A 124 -7.12 -9.34 -8.93
CA LEU A 124 -8.15 -10.18 -8.33
C LEU A 124 -9.51 -10.08 -9.03
N THR A 125 -9.83 -8.92 -9.61
CA THR A 125 -11.06 -8.73 -10.39
C THR A 125 -10.92 -9.14 -11.86
N GLY A 126 -9.72 -9.55 -12.29
CA GLY A 126 -9.42 -10.00 -13.65
C GLY A 126 -9.09 -8.85 -14.62
N GLU A 127 -8.74 -7.70 -14.09
CA GLU A 127 -8.22 -6.59 -14.89
C GLU A 127 -6.73 -6.85 -15.21
N PRO A 128 -6.23 -6.40 -16.37
CA PRO A 128 -4.82 -6.52 -16.71
C PRO A 128 -3.97 -5.69 -15.74
N TYR A 129 -2.69 -6.08 -15.58
CA TYR A 129 -1.76 -5.36 -14.72
C TYR A 129 -1.69 -3.88 -15.07
N GLU A 130 -1.96 -3.02 -14.09
CA GLU A 130 -1.96 -1.57 -14.27
C GLU A 130 -0.54 -1.01 -14.09
N TRP A 131 0.15 -0.81 -15.20
CA TRP A 131 1.51 -0.30 -15.23
C TRP A 131 1.59 1.17 -14.78
N ARG A 132 0.64 2.00 -15.23
CA ARG A 132 0.60 3.44 -14.95
C ARG A 132 -0.59 3.80 -14.09
N ILE A 133 -0.37 3.98 -12.81
CA ILE A 133 -1.37 4.50 -11.86
C ILE A 133 -1.04 5.96 -11.61
N SER A 134 -1.93 6.87 -11.99
CA SER A 134 -1.78 8.31 -11.77
C SER A 134 -2.66 8.79 -10.64
N PHE A 135 -2.11 9.65 -9.79
CA PHE A 135 -2.86 10.41 -8.79
C PHE A 135 -3.22 11.81 -9.29
N GLU A 136 -3.06 12.03 -10.58
CA GLU A 136 -3.41 13.26 -11.27
C GLU A 136 -4.24 12.94 -12.51
N TYR A 137 -5.10 13.86 -12.89
CA TYR A 137 -5.87 13.79 -14.12
C TYR A 137 -5.84 15.13 -14.87
N ILE A 138 -5.99 15.10 -16.16
CA ILE A 138 -6.13 16.30 -16.99
C ILE A 138 -7.63 16.61 -17.08
N ASN A 139 -8.03 17.79 -16.58
CA ASN A 139 -9.41 18.23 -16.66
C ASN A 139 -9.79 18.71 -18.09
N GLU A 140 -11.07 19.00 -18.33
CA GLU A 140 -11.60 19.48 -19.61
C GLU A 140 -10.91 20.75 -20.15
N LYS A 141 -10.26 21.53 -19.26
CA LYS A 141 -9.52 22.75 -19.62
C LYS A 141 -8.03 22.48 -19.88
N GLY A 142 -7.61 21.21 -19.99
CA GLY A 142 -6.23 20.81 -20.22
C GLY A 142 -5.29 21.04 -19.02
N LYS A 143 -5.83 21.31 -17.81
CA LYS A 143 -5.02 21.51 -16.62
C LYS A 143 -4.92 20.22 -15.82
N THR A 144 -3.70 19.87 -15.40
CA THR A 144 -3.45 18.78 -14.46
C THR A 144 -4.05 19.12 -13.10
N LYS A 145 -4.82 18.20 -12.55
CA LYS A 145 -5.39 18.29 -11.21
C LYS A 145 -5.17 16.99 -10.43
N PRO A 146 -4.99 17.07 -9.11
CA PRO A 146 -4.91 15.88 -8.28
C PRO A 146 -6.26 15.15 -8.27
N VAL A 147 -6.20 13.82 -8.29
CA VAL A 147 -7.37 12.96 -8.02
C VAL A 147 -7.78 13.15 -6.57
N VAL A 148 -9.09 13.17 -6.31
CA VAL A 148 -9.59 13.10 -4.93
C VAL A 148 -9.26 11.73 -4.37
N LYS A 149 -8.16 11.64 -3.61
CA LYS A 149 -7.64 10.36 -3.11
C LYS A 149 -8.68 9.57 -2.32
N ALA A 150 -9.54 10.24 -1.54
CA ALA A 150 -10.59 9.57 -0.79
C ALA A 150 -11.52 8.74 -1.70
N ASN A 151 -11.96 9.31 -2.82
CA ASN A 151 -12.81 8.59 -3.78
C ASN A 151 -12.03 7.46 -4.46
N MET A 152 -10.78 7.70 -4.84
CA MET A 152 -9.94 6.66 -5.44
C MET A 152 -9.76 5.47 -4.48
N ILE A 153 -9.47 5.74 -3.20
CA ILE A 153 -9.29 4.68 -2.20
C ILE A 153 -10.61 3.92 -2.01
N GLN A 154 -11.72 4.62 -1.79
CA GLN A 154 -13.00 3.98 -1.50
C GLN A 154 -13.60 3.28 -2.72
N ASP A 155 -13.72 4.01 -3.85
CA ASP A 155 -14.49 3.57 -5.01
C ASP A 155 -13.70 2.67 -5.96
N GLN A 156 -12.37 2.79 -5.99
CA GLN A 156 -11.53 2.01 -6.89
C GLN A 156 -10.74 0.92 -6.15
N ILE A 157 -10.02 1.27 -5.06
CA ILE A 157 -9.16 0.31 -4.37
C ILE A 157 -9.99 -0.63 -3.50
N ILE A 158 -10.69 -0.10 -2.50
CA ILE A 158 -11.44 -0.92 -1.54
C ILE A 158 -12.57 -1.69 -2.22
N ALA A 159 -13.28 -1.07 -3.17
CA ALA A 159 -14.34 -1.72 -3.91
C ALA A 159 -13.83 -2.92 -4.72
N SER A 160 -12.70 -2.79 -5.44
CA SER A 160 -12.10 -3.91 -6.18
C SER A 160 -11.54 -4.99 -5.27
N LEU A 161 -10.92 -4.62 -4.15
CA LEU A 161 -10.45 -5.58 -3.14
C LEU A 161 -11.62 -6.38 -2.55
N LYS A 162 -12.73 -5.74 -2.19
CA LYS A 162 -13.95 -6.43 -1.70
C LYS A 162 -14.50 -7.42 -2.71
N LYS A 163 -14.53 -7.02 -3.98
CA LYS A 163 -15.02 -7.87 -5.07
C LYS A 163 -14.10 -9.07 -5.31
N GLY A 164 -12.80 -8.87 -5.26
CA GLY A 164 -11.80 -9.89 -5.57
C GLY A 164 -11.42 -10.78 -4.38
N HIS A 165 -11.40 -10.23 -3.16
CA HIS A 165 -11.04 -10.93 -1.93
C HIS A 165 -11.74 -10.29 -0.73
N SER A 166 -12.92 -10.77 -0.38
CA SER A 166 -13.82 -10.12 0.59
C SER A 166 -13.17 -9.85 1.96
N LYS A 167 -12.42 -10.81 2.50
CA LYS A 167 -11.74 -10.68 3.81
C LYS A 167 -10.76 -9.50 3.80
N PHE A 168 -9.92 -9.40 2.76
CA PHE A 168 -8.94 -8.32 2.62
C PHE A 168 -9.61 -6.97 2.31
N GLY A 169 -10.64 -6.96 1.46
CA GLY A 169 -11.39 -5.75 1.15
C GLY A 169 -12.16 -5.20 2.35
N ASN A 170 -12.75 -6.07 3.17
CA ASN A 170 -13.42 -5.68 4.41
C ASN A 170 -12.43 -5.14 5.45
N LEU A 171 -11.23 -5.73 5.54
CA LEU A 171 -10.15 -5.16 6.34
C LEU A 171 -9.83 -3.74 5.88
N GLY A 172 -9.55 -3.53 4.59
CA GLY A 172 -9.25 -2.20 4.05
C GLY A 172 -10.35 -1.17 4.29
N ASP A 173 -11.62 -1.57 4.15
CA ASP A 173 -12.78 -0.71 4.44
C ASP A 173 -12.88 -0.32 5.92
N GLY A 174 -12.59 -1.27 6.82
CA GLY A 174 -12.57 -1.01 8.25
C GLY A 174 -11.40 -0.14 8.72
N LEU A 175 -10.31 -0.10 7.93
CA LEU A 175 -9.09 0.66 8.27
C LEU A 175 -9.08 2.07 7.66
N TYR A 176 -9.65 2.24 6.47
CA TYR A 176 -9.67 3.54 5.82
C TYR A 176 -10.89 4.36 6.22
N ASP A 177 -10.64 5.44 6.93
CA ASP A 177 -11.64 6.44 7.27
C ASP A 177 -11.29 7.78 6.64
N GLY A 178 -11.96 8.10 5.53
CA GLY A 178 -11.71 9.33 4.78
C GLY A 178 -12.03 10.59 5.58
N LEU A 179 -12.97 10.53 6.53
CA LEU A 179 -13.30 11.67 7.38
C LEU A 179 -12.21 11.94 8.41
N LEU A 180 -11.75 10.90 9.13
CA LEU A 180 -10.63 11.01 10.07
C LEU A 180 -9.37 11.49 9.35
N ARG A 181 -9.01 10.83 8.23
CA ARG A 181 -7.83 11.19 7.45
C ARG A 181 -7.87 12.66 7.01
N ASN A 182 -9.01 13.15 6.52
CA ASN A 182 -9.16 14.55 6.13
C ASN A 182 -9.07 15.49 7.33
N ALA A 183 -9.71 15.15 8.44
CA ALA A 183 -9.62 15.94 9.66
C ALA A 183 -8.17 16.05 10.15
N PHE A 184 -7.41 14.96 10.07
CA PHE A 184 -5.99 14.94 10.43
C PHE A 184 -5.13 15.79 9.48
N ALA A 185 -5.35 15.68 8.17
CA ALA A 185 -4.63 16.46 7.17
C ALA A 185 -4.87 17.97 7.30
N HIS A 186 -6.05 18.38 7.78
CA HIS A 186 -6.46 19.78 7.92
C HIS A 186 -6.44 20.29 9.37
N ALA A 187 -5.93 19.48 10.32
CA ALA A 187 -5.91 19.78 11.76
C ALA A 187 -7.29 20.19 12.32
N SER A 188 -8.38 19.64 11.74
CA SER A 188 -9.76 19.86 12.18
C SER A 188 -10.24 18.75 13.13
N TYR A 189 -9.50 18.54 14.19
CA TYR A 189 -9.80 17.56 15.23
C TYR A 189 -9.30 18.05 16.59
N TYR A 190 -9.80 17.44 17.66
CA TYR A 190 -9.18 17.51 18.98
C TYR A 190 -9.27 16.16 19.71
N ILE A 191 -8.39 15.95 20.65
CA ILE A 191 -8.28 14.73 21.47
C ILE A 191 -8.78 15.09 22.88
N SER A 192 -9.64 14.27 23.43
CA SER A 192 -10.02 14.34 24.83
C SER A 192 -9.68 13.02 25.52
N ILE A 193 -8.67 13.04 26.39
CA ILE A 193 -8.31 11.87 27.18
C ILE A 193 -9.39 11.58 28.23
N GLU A 194 -10.04 12.62 28.77
CA GLU A 194 -11.10 12.49 29.76
C GLU A 194 -12.34 11.81 29.17
N GLU A 195 -12.73 12.20 27.95
CA GLU A 195 -13.86 11.61 27.23
C GLU A 195 -13.49 10.33 26.47
N ASN A 196 -12.21 9.94 26.53
CA ASN A 196 -11.66 8.78 25.84
C ASN A 196 -11.98 8.78 24.32
N ALA A 197 -11.84 9.93 23.66
CA ALA A 197 -12.28 10.11 22.28
C ALA A 197 -11.43 11.10 21.46
N ILE A 198 -11.46 10.90 20.14
CA ILE A 198 -11.05 11.87 19.12
C ILE A 198 -12.30 12.45 18.47
N PHE A 199 -12.37 13.76 18.41
CA PHE A 199 -13.46 14.50 17.81
C PHE A 199 -13.00 15.13 16.51
N THR A 200 -13.68 14.84 15.41
CA THR A 200 -13.49 15.56 14.15
C THR A 200 -14.47 16.73 14.06
N LEU A 201 -14.01 17.86 13.56
CA LEU A 201 -14.75 19.11 13.51
C LEU A 201 -15.17 19.48 12.09
N ASP A 202 -16.32 20.13 11.98
CA ASP A 202 -16.68 20.88 10.80
C ASP A 202 -15.97 22.24 10.87
N SER A 203 -15.08 22.53 9.92
CA SER A 203 -14.27 23.75 9.91
C SER A 203 -15.10 25.02 9.71
N GLU A 204 -16.28 24.91 9.11
CA GLU A 204 -17.14 26.09 8.86
C GLU A 204 -18.11 26.37 10.03
N ARG A 205 -18.53 25.30 10.73
CA ARG A 205 -19.57 25.39 11.76
C ARG A 205 -19.04 25.25 13.18
N TYR A 206 -17.76 24.89 13.34
CA TYR A 206 -17.13 24.55 14.63
C TYR A 206 -17.91 23.49 15.43
N ALA A 207 -18.66 22.66 14.73
CA ALA A 207 -19.45 21.58 15.32
C ALA A 207 -18.73 20.25 15.25
N VAL A 208 -18.94 19.39 16.24
CA VAL A 208 -18.47 18.02 16.20
C VAL A 208 -19.17 17.28 15.07
N LYS A 209 -18.40 16.78 14.13
CA LYS A 209 -18.87 16.01 12.98
C LYS A 209 -18.91 14.52 13.27
N ARG A 210 -17.93 14.04 14.03
CA ARG A 210 -17.83 12.64 14.45
C ARG A 210 -17.01 12.51 15.73
N THR A 211 -17.38 11.53 16.53
CA THR A 211 -16.64 11.08 17.71
C THR A 211 -16.12 9.68 17.47
N THR A 212 -14.82 9.44 17.68
CA THR A 212 -14.18 8.13 17.58
C THR A 212 -13.60 7.78 18.95
N ASN A 213 -14.01 6.64 19.50
CA ASN A 213 -13.47 6.14 20.76
C ASN A 213 -11.99 5.80 20.63
N LEU A 214 -11.17 6.04 21.65
CA LEU A 214 -9.72 5.77 21.59
C LEU A 214 -9.39 4.28 21.41
N LEU A 215 -10.21 3.35 21.90
CA LEU A 215 -9.98 1.92 21.67
C LEU A 215 -10.22 1.53 20.20
N ASP A 216 -11.27 2.09 19.57
CA ASP A 216 -11.52 1.88 18.15
C ASP A 216 -10.43 2.53 17.30
N TRP A 217 -9.97 3.71 17.71
CA TRP A 217 -8.82 4.37 17.09
C TRP A 217 -7.55 3.53 17.17
N GLU A 218 -7.21 3.07 18.38
CA GLU A 218 -6.00 2.27 18.59
C GLU A 218 -5.99 1.02 17.71
N ARG A 219 -7.13 0.34 17.62
CA ARG A 219 -7.28 -0.81 16.73
C ARG A 219 -7.08 -0.43 15.25
N THR A 220 -7.78 0.58 14.79
CA THR A 220 -7.68 1.08 13.39
C THR A 220 -6.25 1.47 13.06
N PHE A 221 -5.58 2.16 13.97
CA PHE A 221 -4.20 2.59 13.82
C PHE A 221 -3.24 1.40 13.72
N VAL A 222 -3.28 0.48 14.69
CA VAL A 222 -2.36 -0.67 14.75
C VAL A 222 -2.54 -1.55 13.52
N TYR A 223 -3.76 -1.88 13.11
CA TYR A 223 -4.00 -2.65 11.90
C TYR A 223 -3.51 -1.92 10.64
N SER A 224 -3.68 -0.59 10.54
CA SER A 224 -3.15 0.18 9.40
C SER A 224 -1.62 0.12 9.34
N VAL A 225 -0.95 0.23 10.48
CA VAL A 225 0.52 0.12 10.57
C VAL A 225 0.98 -1.30 10.20
N LEU A 226 0.35 -2.33 10.79
CA LEU A 226 0.68 -3.73 10.50
C LEU A 226 0.46 -4.07 9.02
N LEU A 227 -0.64 -3.62 8.42
CA LEU A 227 -0.91 -3.84 7.00
C LEU A 227 0.16 -3.16 6.12
N SER A 228 0.49 -1.89 6.41
CA SER A 228 1.50 -1.16 5.64
C SER A 228 2.91 -1.71 5.82
N TYR A 229 3.18 -2.44 6.89
CA TYR A 229 4.43 -3.14 7.16
C TYR A 229 4.48 -4.52 6.50
N HIS A 230 3.45 -5.37 6.72
CA HIS A 230 3.47 -6.75 6.23
C HIS A 230 3.33 -6.87 4.72
N LEU A 231 2.56 -6.00 4.08
CA LEU A 231 2.31 -6.11 2.64
C LEU A 231 3.60 -5.98 1.81
N PRO A 232 4.41 -4.91 1.92
CA PRO A 232 5.67 -4.81 1.16
C PRO A 232 6.69 -5.87 1.60
N ARG A 233 6.75 -6.20 2.90
CA ARG A 233 7.65 -7.23 3.43
C ARG A 233 7.37 -8.59 2.81
N LEU A 234 6.12 -9.05 2.80
CA LEU A 234 5.75 -10.35 2.24
C LEU A 234 5.93 -10.39 0.71
N ILE A 235 5.67 -9.29 -0.01
CA ILE A 235 6.01 -9.19 -1.44
C ILE A 235 7.51 -9.37 -1.65
N HIS A 236 8.34 -8.70 -0.84
CA HIS A 236 9.79 -8.82 -0.92
C HIS A 236 10.29 -10.22 -0.57
N GLU A 237 9.75 -10.85 0.47
CA GLU A 237 10.09 -12.22 0.86
C GLU A 237 9.77 -13.21 -0.27
N ARG A 238 8.58 -13.10 -0.89
CA ARG A 238 8.20 -13.93 -2.03
C ARG A 238 9.05 -13.67 -3.28
N CYS A 239 9.47 -12.43 -3.50
CA CYS A 239 10.43 -12.12 -4.54
C CYS A 239 11.76 -12.84 -4.29
N ASN A 240 12.28 -12.79 -3.07
CA ASN A 240 13.56 -13.44 -2.71
C ASN A 240 13.49 -14.98 -2.73
N SER A 241 12.35 -15.57 -2.39
CA SER A 241 12.16 -17.02 -2.45
C SER A 241 11.82 -17.55 -3.86
N PHE A 242 11.58 -16.66 -4.84
CA PHE A 242 11.02 -17.03 -6.15
C PHE A 242 11.78 -18.17 -6.85
N LEU A 243 13.12 -18.13 -6.88
CA LEU A 243 13.93 -19.18 -7.51
C LEU A 243 13.93 -20.50 -6.72
N ILE A 244 13.53 -20.47 -5.45
CA ILE A 244 13.36 -21.66 -4.61
C ILE A 244 11.98 -22.26 -4.83
N ASP A 245 10.97 -21.39 -4.89
CA ASP A 245 9.56 -21.80 -5.02
C ASP A 245 9.22 -22.23 -6.45
N TYR A 246 9.96 -21.73 -7.46
CA TYR A 246 9.73 -21.97 -8.89
C TYR A 246 11.05 -22.25 -9.63
N PRO A 247 11.77 -23.33 -9.28
CA PRO A 247 13.12 -23.62 -9.84
C PRO A 247 13.09 -23.94 -11.34
N GLU A 248 11.93 -24.35 -11.89
CA GLU A 248 11.75 -24.67 -13.30
C GLU A 248 11.45 -23.46 -14.18
N ILE A 249 11.20 -22.30 -13.60
CA ILE A 249 10.82 -21.10 -14.37
C ILE A 249 12.06 -20.31 -14.76
N GLU A 250 12.43 -20.41 -16.02
CA GLU A 250 13.49 -19.60 -16.61
C GLU A 250 12.97 -18.24 -17.07
N PHE A 251 11.75 -18.19 -17.66
CA PHE A 251 11.13 -16.98 -18.19
C PHE A 251 9.66 -16.94 -17.84
N VAL A 252 9.15 -15.72 -17.69
CA VAL A 252 7.70 -15.45 -17.53
C VAL A 252 7.25 -14.54 -18.66
N ASP A 253 6.27 -14.99 -19.45
CA ASP A 253 5.62 -14.17 -20.47
C ASP A 253 4.70 -13.16 -19.80
N ILE A 254 4.87 -11.89 -20.17
CA ILE A 254 4.11 -10.77 -19.61
C ILE A 254 3.48 -9.92 -20.72
N ASP A 255 2.39 -9.27 -20.38
CA ASP A 255 1.78 -8.23 -21.17
C ASP A 255 2.46 -6.88 -20.92
N TRP A 256 3.07 -6.30 -21.96
CA TRP A 256 3.85 -5.09 -21.89
C TRP A 256 3.25 -4.00 -22.80
N PRO A 257 2.82 -2.86 -22.25
CA PRO A 257 2.24 -1.81 -23.08
C PRO A 257 3.26 -1.22 -24.06
N SER A 258 2.83 -1.02 -25.31
CA SER A 258 3.64 -0.33 -26.29
C SER A 258 3.66 1.17 -25.99
N TYR A 259 4.86 1.74 -25.87
CA TYR A 259 4.99 3.18 -25.73
C TYR A 259 4.82 3.90 -27.08
N ARG A 260 5.20 3.25 -28.18
CA ARG A 260 5.11 3.84 -29.55
C ARG A 260 3.71 3.80 -30.12
N GLU A 261 2.92 2.82 -29.73
CA GLU A 261 1.56 2.59 -30.22
C GLU A 261 0.62 2.51 -29.02
N PRO A 262 0.09 3.68 -28.53
CA PRO A 262 -0.78 3.71 -27.36
C PRO A 262 -1.98 2.76 -27.51
N GLY A 263 -2.25 1.98 -26.47
CA GLY A 263 -3.32 0.97 -26.46
C GLY A 263 -2.92 -0.40 -27.00
N LYS A 264 -1.75 -0.54 -27.66
CA LYS A 264 -1.25 -1.84 -28.09
C LYS A 264 -0.51 -2.53 -26.95
N ILE A 265 -0.82 -3.80 -26.75
CA ILE A 265 -0.10 -4.68 -25.82
C ILE A 265 0.87 -5.55 -26.61
N LEU A 266 2.11 -5.56 -26.19
CA LEU A 266 3.17 -6.43 -26.70
C LEU A 266 3.38 -7.60 -25.73
N LYS A 267 3.87 -8.71 -26.24
CA LYS A 267 4.38 -9.79 -25.40
C LYS A 267 5.87 -9.56 -25.13
N ALA A 268 6.25 -9.64 -23.88
CA ALA A 268 7.64 -9.58 -23.45
C ALA A 268 7.93 -10.73 -22.49
N GLN A 269 9.19 -11.04 -22.31
CA GLN A 269 9.63 -12.03 -21.33
C GLN A 269 10.49 -11.35 -20.27
N ILE A 270 10.29 -11.76 -19.04
CA ILE A 270 11.15 -11.39 -17.93
C ILE A 270 11.70 -12.66 -17.28
N TYR A 271 12.89 -12.56 -16.71
CA TYR A 271 13.54 -13.66 -16.02
C TYR A 271 14.05 -13.24 -14.64
N PRO A 272 13.96 -14.13 -13.63
CA PRO A 272 14.53 -13.89 -12.32
C PRO A 272 16.03 -14.14 -12.31
N GLN A 273 16.80 -13.29 -11.65
CA GLN A 273 18.23 -13.46 -11.44
C GLN A 273 18.57 -13.31 -9.96
N LYS A 274 19.32 -14.26 -9.42
CA LYS A 274 19.86 -14.15 -8.07
C LYS A 274 21.03 -13.18 -8.04
N THR A 275 21.00 -12.23 -7.13
CA THR A 275 22.06 -11.26 -6.85
C THR A 275 22.51 -11.38 -5.40
N GLU A 276 23.51 -10.64 -4.99
CA GLU A 276 23.92 -10.54 -3.58
C GLU A 276 22.84 -9.87 -2.70
N TRP A 277 21.92 -9.09 -3.30
CA TRP A 277 20.84 -8.36 -2.62
C TRP A 277 19.51 -9.09 -2.65
N GLY A 278 19.42 -10.27 -3.26
CA GLY A 278 18.19 -11.05 -3.43
C GLY A 278 17.91 -11.41 -4.87
N VAL A 279 16.64 -11.69 -5.18
CA VAL A 279 16.18 -11.97 -6.54
C VAL A 279 15.72 -10.67 -7.21
N VAL A 280 16.19 -10.44 -8.42
CA VAL A 280 15.81 -9.29 -9.26
C VAL A 280 15.29 -9.82 -10.59
N PHE A 281 14.26 -9.18 -11.14
CA PHE A 281 13.73 -9.52 -12.46
C PHE A 281 14.32 -8.60 -13.53
N HIS A 282 14.57 -9.17 -14.73
CA HIS A 282 15.10 -8.46 -15.88
C HIS A 282 14.26 -8.77 -17.11
N PHE A 283 14.17 -7.82 -18.05
CA PHE A 283 13.66 -8.12 -19.38
C PHE A 283 14.64 -9.02 -20.13
N ALA A 284 14.13 -10.07 -20.76
CA ALA A 284 14.94 -10.91 -21.62
C ALA A 284 15.39 -10.12 -22.87
N HIS A 285 16.71 -9.98 -23.04
CA HIS A 285 17.27 -9.38 -24.23
C HIS A 285 17.27 -10.42 -25.38
N GLY A 286 16.52 -10.16 -26.41
CA GLY A 286 16.67 -10.89 -27.66
C GLY A 286 15.41 -11.62 -28.12
N LYS A 287 14.71 -10.97 -28.85
CA LYS A 287 13.73 -11.15 -29.93
C LYS A 287 12.63 -10.09 -29.76
N ARG A 288 13.00 -8.83 -30.02
CA ARG A 288 12.00 -7.88 -30.44
C ARG A 288 11.38 -8.48 -31.72
N THR A 289 10.25 -9.15 -31.58
CA THR A 289 9.35 -9.30 -32.72
C THR A 289 8.88 -7.88 -33.01
N VAL A 290 9.48 -7.34 -34.07
CA VAL A 290 9.15 -6.05 -34.68
C VAL A 290 7.70 -6.07 -35.15
#